data_cfdbd6ed2eaf482531c299947ab28b69
#
_entry.id   cfdbd6ed2eaf482531c299947ab28b69
#
_cell.length_a   1.000
_cell.length_b   1.000
_cell.length_c   1.000
_cell.angle_alpha   90.00
_cell.angle_beta   90.00
_cell.angle_gamma   90.00
#
_symmetry.space_group_name_H-M   'P 1'
#
loop_
_entity.id
_entity.type
_entity.pdbx_description
1 polymer ?
#
loop_
_entity_poly.entity_id
_entity_poly.type
_entity_poly.pdbx_seq_one_letter_code
_entity_poly.pdbx_strand_id
1 'polypeptide(L)'
;MDSEALVKEGLRVPAEVLDAVALAQKFQDPDWTAKGERRAMVALERLTTLWINTGTLCNITCRNCYIESSPTNDRLAYMTAAEAITFLDEAKALSETEEIGFTGGEPFLNPEFLIMLEAALDRGFSVLVLTNAMLPMQRPHIKAGLLALNKRFGKQLTLRVSLDHFTQELHEVERGAATWSKTLEGIDWLAANGIGIAIAGRTCWHEDDATARAGYAALIAVHGWSVTPSDRKQLVLLPEMDAGYDGPEITTKCWDILHKSPSDMMCASSRMVVKRKGADRPVVLPCTLLPYDTAFEMGETLTEAARADGGMFAIGAVKLCHKNCAKFCVLGGGSCS
;
A
#
# COMPACT_ATOMS: atom_id res chain seq x y z
N MET A 1 12.74 -29.73 20.07
CA MET A 1 13.80 -30.75 19.78
C MET A 1 14.50 -30.28 18.53
N ASP A 2 15.79 -30.15 18.60
CA ASP A 2 16.64 -29.56 17.56
C ASP A 2 16.73 -30.52 16.36
N SER A 3 16.52 -30.02 15.16
CA SER A 3 16.53 -30.81 13.91
C SER A 3 17.89 -31.48 13.65
N GLU A 4 18.98 -30.91 14.15
CA GLU A 4 20.33 -31.50 14.12
C GLU A 4 20.48 -32.74 14.99
N ALA A 5 19.69 -32.87 16.07
CA ALA A 5 19.74 -34.07 16.94
C ALA A 5 19.11 -35.29 16.28
N LEU A 6 18.06 -35.10 15.47
CA LEU A 6 17.34 -36.19 14.76
C LEU A 6 18.14 -36.78 13.60
N VAL A 7 18.97 -35.99 12.93
CA VAL A 7 19.84 -36.46 11.83
C VAL A 7 20.99 -37.35 12.33
N LYS A 8 21.43 -37.18 13.57
CA LYS A 8 22.51 -37.99 14.17
C LYS A 8 22.10 -39.42 14.58
N GLU A 9 20.79 -39.68 14.71
CA GLU A 9 20.27 -40.99 15.10
C GLU A 9 19.86 -41.91 13.94
N GLY A 10 20.09 -41.48 12.68
CA GLY A 10 19.76 -42.31 11.49
C GLY A 10 18.26 -42.53 11.25
N LEU A 11 17.39 -41.81 11.94
CA LEU A 11 15.96 -41.82 11.69
C LEU A 11 15.66 -41.07 10.39
N ARG A 12 15.06 -41.76 9.42
CA ARG A 12 14.49 -41.10 8.21
C ARG A 12 13.31 -40.24 8.64
N VAL A 13 13.51 -38.92 8.69
CA VAL A 13 12.41 -37.97 8.88
C VAL A 13 11.53 -38.03 7.64
N PRO A 14 10.20 -38.24 7.77
CA PRO A 14 9.30 -38.22 6.62
C PRO A 14 9.41 -36.89 5.84
N ALA A 15 9.32 -36.94 4.52
CA ALA A 15 9.40 -35.76 3.65
C ALA A 15 8.41 -34.66 4.08
N GLU A 16 7.22 -35.03 4.50
CA GLU A 16 6.19 -34.11 5.02
C GLU A 16 6.63 -33.32 6.26
N VAL A 17 7.44 -33.94 7.12
CA VAL A 17 8.00 -33.26 8.32
C VAL A 17 9.14 -32.31 7.93
N LEU A 18 9.97 -32.72 6.96
CA LEU A 18 11.03 -31.87 6.42
C LEU A 18 10.44 -30.65 5.69
N ASP A 19 9.37 -30.86 4.92
CA ASP A 19 8.63 -29.79 4.25
C ASP A 19 7.97 -28.85 5.27
N ALA A 20 7.37 -29.37 6.34
CA ALA A 20 6.77 -28.56 7.39
C ALA A 20 7.82 -27.74 8.16
N VAL A 21 9.00 -28.31 8.41
CA VAL A 21 10.13 -27.59 9.05
C VAL A 21 10.68 -26.53 8.11
N ALA A 22 10.83 -26.81 6.83
CA ALA A 22 11.27 -25.84 5.82
C ALA A 22 10.25 -24.69 5.67
N LEU A 23 8.96 -24.99 5.73
CA LEU A 23 7.87 -24.00 5.75
C LEU A 23 7.95 -23.07 6.96
N ALA A 24 8.20 -23.61 8.14
CA ALA A 24 8.35 -22.83 9.37
C ALA A 24 9.59 -21.92 9.38
N GLN A 25 10.56 -22.19 8.50
CA GLN A 25 11.80 -21.42 8.38
C GLN A 25 11.77 -20.35 7.30
N LYS A 26 10.69 -20.29 6.46
CA LYS A 26 10.56 -19.26 5.43
C LYS A 26 10.48 -17.86 6.05
N PHE A 27 11.12 -16.89 5.40
CA PHE A 27 11.10 -15.48 5.77
C PHE A 27 11.63 -15.17 7.18
N GLN A 28 12.50 -16.04 7.74
CA GLN A 28 13.12 -15.84 9.05
C GLN A 28 14.50 -15.19 8.96
N ASP A 29 15.32 -15.61 8.00
CA ASP A 29 16.66 -15.06 7.78
C ASP A 29 16.61 -13.95 6.71
N PRO A 30 17.10 -12.74 7.00
CA PRO A 30 17.08 -11.63 6.05
C PRO A 30 18.02 -11.83 4.85
N ASP A 31 19.06 -12.65 4.95
CA ASP A 31 20.06 -12.83 3.89
C ASP A 31 19.88 -14.13 3.10
N TRP A 32 19.28 -15.15 3.72
CA TRP A 32 19.14 -16.46 3.12
C TRP A 32 17.69 -16.95 3.14
N THR A 33 17.30 -17.67 2.12
CA THR A 33 16.01 -18.37 2.10
C THR A 33 16.08 -19.65 2.91
N ALA A 34 14.95 -20.25 3.27
CA ALA A 34 14.89 -21.54 3.94
C ALA A 34 15.59 -22.68 3.16
N LYS A 35 15.83 -22.50 1.86
CA LYS A 35 16.60 -23.43 1.00
C LYS A 35 18.09 -23.11 0.91
N GLY A 36 18.58 -22.13 1.68
CA GLY A 36 20.00 -21.72 1.65
C GLY A 36 20.41 -20.95 0.41
N GLU A 37 19.47 -20.33 -0.31
CA GLU A 37 19.76 -19.48 -1.45
C GLU A 37 19.85 -18.01 -1.03
N ARG A 38 20.65 -17.21 -1.74
CA ARG A 38 20.78 -15.78 -1.46
C ARG A 38 19.46 -15.06 -1.70
N ARG A 39 18.96 -14.36 -0.69
CA ARG A 39 17.71 -13.58 -0.77
C ARG A 39 17.86 -12.38 -1.70
N ALA A 40 16.83 -12.07 -2.47
CA ALA A 40 16.78 -10.87 -3.26
C ALA A 40 16.62 -9.63 -2.38
N MET A 41 17.19 -8.52 -2.83
CA MET A 41 17.00 -7.20 -2.24
C MET A 41 16.74 -6.16 -3.32
N VAL A 42 16.17 -5.03 -2.90
CA VAL A 42 15.78 -3.92 -3.76
C VAL A 42 16.37 -2.64 -3.20
N ALA A 43 17.25 -2.00 -3.95
CA ALA A 43 17.78 -0.69 -3.62
C ALA A 43 16.73 0.40 -3.91
N LEU A 44 16.76 1.49 -3.15
CA LEU A 44 16.05 2.70 -3.52
C LEU A 44 16.81 3.36 -4.68
N GLU A 45 16.19 3.45 -5.84
CA GLU A 45 16.79 4.14 -6.99
C GLU A 45 16.55 5.65 -6.90
N ARG A 46 15.31 6.03 -6.64
CA ARG A 46 14.89 7.43 -6.47
C ARG A 46 13.58 7.47 -5.67
N LEU A 47 13.51 8.29 -4.63
CA LEU A 47 12.28 8.45 -3.86
C LEU A 47 11.28 9.33 -4.62
N THR A 48 10.54 8.74 -5.55
CA THR A 48 9.56 9.48 -6.36
C THR A 48 8.22 9.66 -5.64
N THR A 49 7.82 8.70 -4.80
CA THR A 49 6.56 8.75 -4.05
C THR A 49 6.81 8.57 -2.56
N LEU A 50 6.38 9.54 -1.76
CA LEU A 50 6.33 9.41 -0.31
C LEU A 50 4.88 9.16 0.14
N TRP A 51 4.63 8.01 0.76
CA TRP A 51 3.36 7.68 1.38
C TRP A 51 3.30 8.17 2.83
N ILE A 52 2.20 8.79 3.22
CA ILE A 52 1.91 9.20 4.59
C ILE A 52 0.66 8.43 5.06
N ASN A 53 0.83 7.58 6.08
CA ASN A 53 -0.28 6.91 6.72
C ASN A 53 -0.91 7.83 7.77
N THR A 54 -2.16 8.18 7.59
CA THR A 54 -2.89 9.16 8.43
C THR A 54 -3.47 8.55 9.70
N GLY A 55 -3.24 7.26 9.94
CA GLY A 55 -3.81 6.45 11.03
C GLY A 55 -4.65 5.28 10.50
N THR A 56 -4.89 4.25 11.31
CA THR A 56 -5.57 3.03 10.87
C THR A 56 -7.06 2.96 11.19
N LEU A 57 -7.63 3.96 11.85
CA LEU A 57 -9.08 4.04 12.06
C LEU A 57 -9.80 4.21 10.71
N CYS A 58 -10.86 3.42 10.51
CA CYS A 58 -11.70 3.45 9.32
C CYS A 58 -13.19 3.41 9.73
N ASN A 59 -14.07 3.91 8.87
CA ASN A 59 -15.51 3.84 9.10
C ASN A 59 -16.15 2.51 8.69
N ILE A 60 -15.36 1.61 8.08
CA ILE A 60 -15.77 0.26 7.67
C ILE A 60 -14.67 -0.76 8.02
N THR A 61 -15.05 -2.04 7.98
CA THR A 61 -14.12 -3.18 8.09
C THR A 61 -14.22 -3.99 6.82
N CYS A 62 -13.23 -3.86 5.93
CA CYS A 62 -13.16 -4.66 4.71
C CYS A 62 -12.60 -6.04 5.00
N ARG A 63 -13.08 -7.07 4.30
CA ARG A 63 -12.69 -8.47 4.50
C ARG A 63 -11.18 -8.68 4.30
N ASN A 64 -10.63 -8.13 3.22
CA ASN A 64 -9.22 -8.28 2.84
C ASN A 64 -8.50 -6.93 2.87
N CYS A 65 -8.65 -6.15 3.96
CA CYS A 65 -7.97 -4.88 4.10
C CYS A 65 -6.45 -5.08 4.26
N TYR A 66 -5.64 -4.46 3.40
CA TYR A 66 -4.18 -4.61 3.41
C TYR A 66 -3.50 -4.17 4.70
N ILE A 67 -4.13 -3.25 5.43
CA ILE A 67 -3.63 -2.74 6.71
C ILE A 67 -4.62 -3.01 7.86
N GLU A 68 -5.55 -3.96 7.67
CA GLU A 68 -6.49 -4.41 8.69
C GLU A 68 -7.27 -3.26 9.36
N SER A 69 -7.52 -2.17 8.62
CA SER A 69 -8.21 -1.00 9.14
C SER A 69 -9.65 -1.30 9.52
N SER A 70 -10.09 -0.72 10.62
CA SER A 70 -11.46 -0.88 11.14
C SER A 70 -11.82 0.29 12.06
N PRO A 71 -13.08 0.39 12.52
CA PRO A 71 -13.46 1.40 13.50
C PRO A 71 -12.75 1.31 14.85
N THR A 72 -12.08 0.19 15.14
CA THR A 72 -11.40 -0.09 16.40
C THR A 72 -9.91 -0.32 16.28
N ASN A 73 -9.36 -0.42 15.05
CA ASN A 73 -7.94 -0.59 14.86
C ASN A 73 -7.23 0.77 14.91
N ASP A 74 -6.59 1.06 16.01
CA ASP A 74 -5.78 2.26 16.25
C ASP A 74 -4.29 1.96 16.44
N ARG A 75 -3.80 0.81 15.92
CA ARG A 75 -2.37 0.42 16.02
C ARG A 75 -1.43 1.47 15.42
N LEU A 76 -1.86 2.14 14.35
CA LEU A 76 -1.22 3.37 13.89
C LEU A 76 -2.10 4.54 14.31
N ALA A 77 -1.52 5.44 15.10
CA ALA A 77 -2.19 6.62 15.59
C ALA A 77 -2.43 7.64 14.46
N TYR A 78 -3.36 8.55 14.67
CA TYR A 78 -3.47 9.70 13.79
C TYR A 78 -2.16 10.50 13.79
N MET A 79 -1.60 10.65 12.60
CA MET A 79 -0.48 11.57 12.37
C MET A 79 -0.99 13.00 12.46
N THR A 80 -0.28 13.87 13.13
CA THR A 80 -0.59 15.30 13.16
C THR A 80 -0.12 16.00 11.90
N ALA A 81 -0.71 17.13 11.56
CA ALA A 81 -0.27 17.94 10.44
C ALA A 81 1.20 18.40 10.61
N ALA A 82 1.61 18.74 11.82
CA ALA A 82 2.99 19.15 12.10
C ALA A 82 4.00 18.02 11.81
N GLU A 83 3.69 16.78 12.21
CA GLU A 83 4.52 15.61 11.91
C GLU A 83 4.60 15.36 10.39
N ALA A 84 3.45 15.36 9.71
CA ALA A 84 3.40 15.17 8.26
C ALA A 84 4.21 16.25 7.52
N ILE A 85 4.07 17.53 7.93
CA ILE A 85 4.78 18.66 7.33
C ILE A 85 6.30 18.49 7.43
N THR A 86 6.82 17.95 8.53
CA THR A 86 8.25 17.67 8.67
C THR A 86 8.75 16.75 7.55
N PHE A 87 8.04 15.67 7.27
CA PHE A 87 8.41 14.75 6.17
C PHE A 87 8.19 15.34 4.78
N LEU A 88 7.18 16.21 4.62
CA LEU A 88 6.99 16.95 3.36
C LEU A 88 8.16 17.90 3.09
N ASP A 89 8.70 18.55 4.13
CA ASP A 89 9.86 19.42 4.00
C ASP A 89 11.14 18.62 3.70
N GLU A 90 11.33 17.46 4.33
CA GLU A 90 12.44 16.55 4.00
C GLU A 90 12.33 16.05 2.54
N ALA A 91 11.15 15.61 2.10
CA ALA A 91 10.92 15.17 0.72
C ALA A 91 11.18 16.29 -0.29
N LYS A 92 10.79 17.53 0.04
CA LYS A 92 11.06 18.70 -0.80
C LYS A 92 12.55 19.01 -0.90
N ALA A 93 13.28 18.88 0.21
CA ALA A 93 14.72 19.11 0.25
C ALA A 93 15.51 18.06 -0.56
N LEU A 94 15.04 16.81 -0.63
CA LEU A 94 15.63 15.75 -1.46
C LEU A 94 15.47 16.04 -2.96
N SER A 95 14.49 16.85 -3.37
CA SER A 95 14.22 17.28 -4.75
C SER A 95 13.92 16.16 -5.75
N GLU A 96 13.71 14.93 -5.28
CA GLU A 96 13.44 13.75 -6.11
C GLU A 96 11.98 13.30 -6.02
N THR A 97 11.29 13.69 -4.94
CA THR A 97 9.89 13.32 -4.71
C THR A 97 8.97 14.15 -5.57
N GLU A 98 8.14 13.49 -6.35
CA GLU A 98 7.17 14.08 -7.27
C GLU A 98 5.74 13.98 -6.74
N GLU A 99 5.46 12.89 -5.99
CA GLU A 99 4.13 12.58 -5.49
C GLU A 99 4.11 12.32 -3.99
N ILE A 100 3.08 12.84 -3.33
CA ILE A 100 2.72 12.47 -1.96
C ILE A 100 1.45 11.63 -2.00
N GLY A 101 1.56 10.39 -1.52
CA GLY A 101 0.42 9.49 -1.36
C GLY A 101 -0.10 9.55 0.09
N PHE A 102 -1.38 9.83 0.28
CA PHE A 102 -2.03 9.69 1.58
C PHE A 102 -2.84 8.40 1.64
N THR A 103 -2.59 7.63 2.68
CA THR A 103 -3.28 6.36 2.96
C THR A 103 -3.62 6.27 4.46
N GLY A 104 -4.17 5.15 4.87
CA GLY A 104 -4.52 4.89 6.26
C GLY A 104 -5.71 3.95 6.32
N GLY A 105 -6.55 4.08 7.34
CA GLY A 105 -7.89 3.52 7.33
C GLY A 105 -8.76 4.30 6.34
N GLU A 106 -9.31 5.38 6.82
CA GLU A 106 -9.93 6.38 5.97
C GLU A 106 -9.31 7.76 6.28
N PRO A 107 -8.54 8.35 5.38
CA PRO A 107 -7.80 9.60 5.64
C PRO A 107 -8.71 10.74 6.11
N PHE A 108 -9.93 10.84 5.58
CA PHE A 108 -10.89 11.88 5.97
C PHE A 108 -11.47 11.72 7.39
N LEU A 109 -11.08 10.68 8.13
CA LEU A 109 -11.35 10.58 9.58
C LEU A 109 -10.33 11.33 10.42
N ASN A 110 -9.09 11.50 9.92
CA ASN A 110 -8.09 12.29 10.63
C ASN A 110 -8.52 13.78 10.62
N PRO A 111 -8.67 14.42 11.79
CA PRO A 111 -9.18 15.79 11.89
C PRO A 111 -8.27 16.84 11.24
N GLU A 112 -6.97 16.56 11.11
CA GLU A 112 -5.98 17.48 10.53
C GLU A 112 -5.66 17.14 9.05
N PHE A 113 -6.39 16.20 8.44
CA PHE A 113 -6.05 15.70 7.12
C PHE A 113 -6.10 16.79 6.04
N LEU A 114 -7.08 17.70 6.05
CA LEU A 114 -7.13 18.79 5.07
C LEU A 114 -5.91 19.73 5.17
N ILE A 115 -5.35 19.92 6.35
CA ILE A 115 -4.14 20.71 6.55
C ILE A 115 -2.94 20.00 5.92
N MET A 116 -2.81 18.70 6.13
CA MET A 116 -1.74 17.89 5.50
C MET A 116 -1.84 17.93 3.97
N LEU A 117 -3.06 17.78 3.45
CA LEU A 117 -3.34 17.79 2.02
C LEU A 117 -2.96 19.14 1.39
N GLU A 118 -3.38 20.25 2.00
CA GLU A 118 -3.01 21.60 1.56
C GLU A 118 -1.50 21.81 1.61
N ALA A 119 -0.85 21.41 2.72
CA ALA A 119 0.59 21.54 2.89
C ALA A 119 1.42 20.82 1.83
N ALA A 120 0.97 19.64 1.37
CA ALA A 120 1.61 18.90 0.29
C ALA A 120 1.43 19.60 -1.07
N LEU A 121 0.21 20.06 -1.37
CA LEU A 121 -0.10 20.77 -2.59
C LEU A 121 0.62 22.12 -2.68
N ASP A 122 0.70 22.89 -1.60
CA ASP A 122 1.42 24.18 -1.54
C ASP A 122 2.94 24.01 -1.80
N ARG A 123 3.51 22.85 -1.52
CA ARG A 123 4.90 22.51 -1.85
C ARG A 123 5.11 22.09 -3.30
N GLY A 124 4.02 22.03 -4.09
CA GLY A 124 4.05 21.72 -5.52
C GLY A 124 4.10 20.24 -5.83
N PHE A 125 3.82 19.35 -4.86
CA PHE A 125 3.71 17.93 -5.12
C PHE A 125 2.40 17.59 -5.86
N SER A 126 2.43 16.56 -6.69
CA SER A 126 1.22 15.84 -7.03
C SER A 126 0.73 15.07 -5.81
N VAL A 127 -0.56 15.03 -5.58
CA VAL A 127 -1.11 14.38 -4.39
C VAL A 127 -2.13 13.33 -4.77
N LEU A 128 -1.92 12.12 -4.27
CA LEU A 128 -2.80 10.97 -4.41
C LEU A 128 -3.40 10.60 -3.05
N VAL A 129 -4.73 10.61 -2.94
CA VAL A 129 -5.44 10.22 -1.72
C VAL A 129 -6.17 8.91 -1.93
N LEU A 130 -5.88 7.89 -1.12
CA LEU A 130 -6.63 6.64 -1.12
C LEU A 130 -7.83 6.78 -0.17
N THR A 131 -9.05 6.59 -0.67
CA THR A 131 -10.28 6.75 0.12
C THR A 131 -11.36 5.76 -0.30
N ASN A 132 -12.28 5.46 0.59
CA ASN A 132 -13.51 4.75 0.25
C ASN A 132 -14.61 5.67 -0.28
N ALA A 133 -14.39 6.98 -0.31
CA ALA A 133 -15.28 8.05 -0.79
C ALA A 133 -16.65 8.11 -0.09
N MET A 134 -16.82 7.44 1.05
CA MET A 134 -18.08 7.36 1.78
C MET A 134 -18.25 8.55 2.75
N LEU A 135 -19.08 8.36 3.78
CA LEU A 135 -19.50 9.40 4.72
C LEU A 135 -18.37 10.31 5.26
N PRO A 136 -17.17 9.83 5.64
CA PRO A 136 -16.11 10.73 6.11
C PRO A 136 -15.74 11.81 5.11
N MET A 137 -15.52 11.43 3.83
CA MET A 137 -15.21 12.37 2.75
C MET A 137 -16.40 13.28 2.42
N GLN A 138 -17.63 12.79 2.56
CA GLN A 138 -18.84 13.51 2.17
C GLN A 138 -19.34 14.50 3.22
N ARG A 139 -18.65 14.66 4.36
CA ARG A 139 -18.99 15.68 5.36
C ARG A 139 -18.93 17.09 4.73
N PRO A 140 -19.85 18.02 5.06
CA PRO A 140 -19.91 19.32 4.41
C PRO A 140 -18.60 20.12 4.44
N HIS A 141 -17.88 20.13 5.56
CA HIS A 141 -16.60 20.84 5.67
C HIS A 141 -15.49 20.18 4.85
N ILE A 142 -15.48 18.85 4.72
CA ILE A 142 -14.52 18.13 3.87
C ILE A 142 -14.78 18.43 2.40
N LYS A 143 -16.05 18.35 1.97
CA LYS A 143 -16.44 18.72 0.60
C LYS A 143 -16.06 20.17 0.28
N ALA A 144 -16.33 21.10 1.18
CA ALA A 144 -15.93 22.52 0.99
C ALA A 144 -14.40 22.68 0.88
N GLY A 145 -13.63 21.98 1.73
CA GLY A 145 -12.17 21.98 1.68
C GLY A 145 -11.64 21.40 0.35
N LEU A 146 -12.17 20.24 -0.08
CA LEU A 146 -11.78 19.63 -1.36
C LEU A 146 -12.07 20.55 -2.56
N LEU A 147 -13.23 21.23 -2.58
CA LEU A 147 -13.56 22.20 -3.63
C LEU A 147 -12.59 23.38 -3.64
N ALA A 148 -12.24 23.90 -2.46
CA ALA A 148 -11.28 25.01 -2.34
C ALA A 148 -9.90 24.60 -2.84
N LEU A 149 -9.43 23.41 -2.47
CA LEU A 149 -8.15 22.87 -2.93
C LEU A 149 -8.16 22.57 -4.43
N ASN A 150 -9.21 21.94 -4.94
CA ASN A 150 -9.33 21.67 -6.38
C ASN A 150 -9.33 22.96 -7.21
N LYS A 151 -9.97 24.02 -6.72
CA LYS A 151 -9.95 25.34 -7.39
C LYS A 151 -8.53 25.93 -7.46
N ARG A 152 -7.70 25.73 -6.43
CA ARG A 152 -6.33 26.27 -6.36
C ARG A 152 -5.32 25.42 -7.13
N PHE A 153 -5.42 24.09 -7.02
CA PHE A 153 -4.37 23.17 -7.45
C PHE A 153 -4.79 22.25 -8.61
N GLY A 154 -6.09 22.10 -8.84
CA GLY A 154 -6.62 21.39 -10.01
C GLY A 154 -6.04 19.99 -10.17
N LYS A 155 -5.34 19.75 -11.28
CA LYS A 155 -4.79 18.43 -11.66
C LYS A 155 -3.73 17.85 -10.73
N GLN A 156 -3.22 18.63 -9.77
CA GLN A 156 -2.28 18.12 -8.78
C GLN A 156 -2.94 17.22 -7.74
N LEU A 157 -4.27 17.26 -7.59
CA LEU A 157 -5.02 16.46 -6.63
C LEU A 157 -5.81 15.36 -7.34
N THR A 158 -5.54 14.11 -6.94
CA THR A 158 -6.29 12.93 -7.41
C THR A 158 -6.77 12.12 -6.20
N LEU A 159 -8.04 11.76 -6.19
CA LEU A 159 -8.60 10.82 -5.23
C LEU A 159 -8.74 9.45 -5.89
N ARG A 160 -7.99 8.47 -5.40
CA ARG A 160 -8.13 7.07 -5.82
C ARG A 160 -9.16 6.40 -4.93
N VAL A 161 -10.33 6.16 -5.52
CA VAL A 161 -11.45 5.57 -4.79
C VAL A 161 -11.37 4.05 -4.84
N SER A 162 -11.49 3.45 -3.68
CA SER A 162 -11.52 2.00 -3.54
C SER A 162 -12.89 1.46 -3.92
N LEU A 163 -13.01 0.99 -5.15
CA LEU A 163 -14.19 0.32 -5.71
C LEU A 163 -13.78 -1.08 -6.13
N ASP A 164 -13.86 -2.06 -5.21
CA ASP A 164 -13.20 -3.36 -5.34
C ASP A 164 -13.68 -4.17 -6.55
N HIS A 165 -14.94 -4.04 -6.94
CA HIS A 165 -15.49 -4.67 -8.13
C HIS A 165 -16.46 -3.73 -8.88
N PHE A 166 -16.72 -4.00 -10.14
CA PHE A 166 -17.66 -3.26 -10.98
C PHE A 166 -19.13 -3.71 -10.81
N THR A 167 -19.40 -4.71 -9.95
CA THR A 167 -20.74 -5.13 -9.54
C THR A 167 -20.95 -4.90 -8.05
N GLN A 168 -22.17 -4.59 -7.66
CA GLN A 168 -22.54 -4.37 -6.26
C GLN A 168 -22.23 -5.58 -5.39
N GLU A 169 -22.63 -6.77 -5.86
CA GLU A 169 -22.51 -8.02 -5.09
C GLU A 169 -21.08 -8.27 -4.62
N LEU A 170 -20.12 -8.28 -5.53
CA LEU A 170 -18.72 -8.57 -5.20
C LEU A 170 -18.03 -7.42 -4.46
N HIS A 171 -18.38 -6.18 -4.77
CA HIS A 171 -17.91 -5.04 -3.98
C HIS A 171 -18.35 -5.15 -2.50
N GLU A 172 -19.62 -5.48 -2.26
CA GLU A 172 -20.15 -5.58 -0.90
C GLU A 172 -19.69 -6.84 -0.15
N VAL A 173 -19.28 -7.90 -0.84
CA VAL A 173 -18.58 -9.05 -0.24
C VAL A 173 -17.28 -8.60 0.43
N GLU A 174 -16.54 -7.67 -0.18
CA GLU A 174 -15.28 -7.14 0.36
C GLU A 174 -15.49 -6.04 1.39
N ARG A 175 -16.41 -5.11 1.16
CA ARG A 175 -16.52 -3.87 1.94
C ARG A 175 -17.68 -3.83 2.90
N GLY A 176 -18.56 -4.81 2.83
CA GLY A 176 -19.76 -4.89 3.66
C GLY A 176 -21.01 -4.34 2.97
N ALA A 177 -22.16 -4.74 3.48
CA ALA A 177 -23.46 -4.37 2.93
C ALA A 177 -23.68 -2.86 2.89
N ALA A 178 -24.41 -2.39 1.89
CA ALA A 178 -24.77 -0.99 1.65
C ALA A 178 -23.57 -0.04 1.47
N THR A 179 -22.40 -0.56 1.09
CA THR A 179 -21.23 0.27 0.76
C THR A 179 -21.23 0.72 -0.70
N TRP A 180 -21.77 -0.09 -1.61
CA TRP A 180 -21.82 0.18 -3.04
C TRP A 180 -22.39 1.57 -3.37
N SER A 181 -23.65 1.80 -3.02
CA SER A 181 -24.34 3.05 -3.34
C SER A 181 -23.64 4.28 -2.75
N LYS A 182 -23.09 4.16 -1.53
CA LYS A 182 -22.39 5.25 -0.86
C LYS A 182 -21.05 5.58 -1.52
N THR A 183 -20.34 4.55 -2.01
CA THR A 183 -19.09 4.74 -2.76
C THR A 183 -19.37 5.40 -4.10
N LEU A 184 -20.39 4.94 -4.84
CA LEU A 184 -20.79 5.55 -6.11
C LEU A 184 -21.22 7.02 -5.95
N GLU A 185 -22.04 7.31 -4.92
CA GLU A 185 -22.42 8.70 -4.59
C GLU A 185 -21.19 9.60 -4.36
N GLY A 186 -20.16 9.06 -3.70
CA GLY A 186 -18.89 9.78 -3.52
C GLY A 186 -18.15 10.03 -4.83
N ILE A 187 -18.05 9.02 -5.69
CA ILE A 187 -17.40 9.15 -7.01
C ILE A 187 -18.17 10.13 -7.89
N ASP A 188 -19.51 10.02 -7.93
CA ASP A 188 -20.37 10.90 -8.70
C ASP A 188 -20.21 12.36 -8.26
N TRP A 189 -20.11 12.60 -6.94
CA TRP A 189 -19.87 13.95 -6.43
C TRP A 189 -18.49 14.48 -6.85
N LEU A 190 -17.42 13.65 -6.79
CA LEU A 190 -16.08 14.03 -7.23
C LEU A 190 -16.09 14.39 -8.73
N ALA A 191 -16.71 13.53 -9.55
CA ALA A 191 -16.82 13.73 -11.00
C ALA A 191 -17.57 15.00 -11.34
N ALA A 192 -18.73 15.23 -10.72
CA ALA A 192 -19.56 16.42 -10.93
C ALA A 192 -18.85 17.73 -10.57
N ASN A 193 -17.83 17.68 -9.72
CA ASN A 193 -17.04 18.84 -9.28
C ASN A 193 -15.65 18.92 -9.97
N GLY A 194 -15.38 18.08 -10.97
CA GLY A 194 -14.14 18.10 -11.73
C GLY A 194 -12.89 17.79 -10.90
N ILE A 195 -13.02 17.07 -9.79
CA ILE A 195 -11.89 16.60 -8.96
C ILE A 195 -11.31 15.37 -9.64
N GLY A 196 -9.97 15.27 -9.70
CA GLY A 196 -9.28 14.12 -10.29
C GLY A 196 -9.65 12.80 -9.61
N ILE A 197 -10.03 11.80 -10.41
CA ILE A 197 -10.46 10.48 -9.94
C ILE A 197 -9.55 9.40 -10.51
N ALA A 198 -9.17 8.44 -9.68
CA ALA A 198 -8.69 7.12 -10.07
C ALA A 198 -9.48 6.05 -9.31
N ILE A 199 -9.49 4.82 -9.80
CA ILE A 199 -10.20 3.70 -9.18
C ILE A 199 -9.18 2.63 -8.80
N ALA A 200 -9.32 2.08 -7.59
CA ALA A 200 -8.64 0.88 -7.16
C ALA A 200 -9.65 -0.27 -7.05
N GLY A 201 -9.53 -1.24 -7.94
CA GLY A 201 -10.27 -2.50 -7.94
C GLY A 201 -9.42 -3.67 -7.48
N ARG A 202 -9.99 -4.87 -7.43
CA ARG A 202 -9.32 -6.12 -7.05
C ARG A 202 -9.45 -7.20 -8.11
N THR A 203 -8.55 -8.18 -8.05
CA THR A 203 -8.51 -9.35 -8.95
C THR A 203 -8.65 -10.66 -8.17
N CYS A 204 -9.56 -10.72 -7.19
CA CYS A 204 -9.72 -11.88 -6.31
C CYS A 204 -10.85 -12.84 -6.72
N TRP A 205 -11.54 -12.61 -7.85
CA TRP A 205 -12.68 -13.45 -8.29
C TRP A 205 -12.40 -14.27 -9.55
N HIS A 206 -11.12 -14.55 -9.85
CA HIS A 206 -10.70 -15.38 -11.00
C HIS A 206 -11.01 -14.79 -12.39
N GLU A 207 -11.36 -13.52 -12.46
CA GLU A 207 -11.49 -12.79 -13.72
C GLU A 207 -10.11 -12.44 -14.27
N ASP A 208 -9.97 -12.46 -15.57
CA ASP A 208 -8.78 -11.90 -16.21
C ASP A 208 -8.80 -10.36 -16.23
N ASP A 209 -7.62 -9.75 -16.43
CA ASP A 209 -7.47 -8.28 -16.46
C ASP A 209 -8.36 -7.62 -17.51
N ALA A 210 -8.55 -8.26 -18.67
CA ALA A 210 -9.36 -7.74 -19.77
C ALA A 210 -10.84 -7.71 -19.40
N THR A 211 -11.36 -8.78 -18.84
CA THR A 211 -12.74 -8.91 -18.37
C THR A 211 -13.04 -7.90 -17.27
N ALA A 212 -12.17 -7.81 -16.26
CA ALA A 212 -12.34 -6.85 -15.19
C ALA A 212 -12.35 -5.40 -15.72
N ARG A 213 -11.39 -5.03 -16.59
CA ARG A 213 -11.35 -3.70 -17.19
C ARG A 213 -12.57 -3.38 -18.06
N ALA A 214 -13.10 -4.37 -18.79
CA ALA A 214 -14.33 -4.19 -19.58
C ALA A 214 -15.54 -3.94 -18.66
N GLY A 215 -15.66 -4.63 -17.54
CA GLY A 215 -16.70 -4.40 -16.54
C GLY A 215 -16.63 -3.00 -15.93
N TYR A 216 -15.43 -2.56 -15.53
CA TYR A 216 -15.24 -1.17 -15.07
C TYR A 216 -15.50 -0.16 -16.17
N ALA A 217 -15.13 -0.41 -17.43
CA ALA A 217 -15.41 0.48 -18.54
C ALA A 217 -16.91 0.71 -18.74
N ALA A 218 -17.72 -0.34 -18.64
CA ALA A 218 -19.16 -0.25 -18.71
C ALA A 218 -19.74 0.61 -17.56
N LEU A 219 -19.29 0.39 -16.34
CA LEU A 219 -19.71 1.16 -15.16
C LEU A 219 -19.31 2.64 -15.29
N ILE A 220 -18.07 2.91 -15.67
CA ILE A 220 -17.53 4.26 -15.88
C ILE A 220 -18.36 5.00 -16.93
N ALA A 221 -18.72 4.33 -18.03
CA ALA A 221 -19.53 4.91 -19.10
C ALA A 221 -20.95 5.26 -18.64
N VAL A 222 -21.58 4.38 -17.83
CA VAL A 222 -22.93 4.60 -17.26
C VAL A 222 -22.97 5.87 -16.38
N HIS A 223 -21.92 6.09 -15.57
CA HIS A 223 -21.83 7.23 -14.66
C HIS A 223 -21.16 8.47 -15.28
N GLY A 224 -20.55 8.33 -16.45
CA GLY A 224 -19.86 9.43 -17.12
C GLY A 224 -18.59 9.90 -16.40
N TRP A 225 -17.90 9.01 -15.67
CA TRP A 225 -16.66 9.37 -14.97
C TRP A 225 -15.49 9.57 -15.94
N SER A 226 -14.66 10.57 -15.66
CA SER A 226 -13.44 10.85 -16.46
C SER A 226 -12.28 9.94 -16.03
N VAL A 227 -12.46 8.62 -16.13
CA VAL A 227 -11.46 7.60 -15.85
C VAL A 227 -11.24 6.76 -17.10
N THR A 228 -9.99 6.54 -17.47
CA THR A 228 -9.59 5.72 -18.63
C THR A 228 -9.27 4.29 -18.15
N PRO A 229 -10.12 3.28 -18.43
CA PRO A 229 -9.94 1.94 -17.90
C PRO A 229 -8.66 1.22 -18.35
N SER A 230 -8.11 1.58 -19.51
CA SER A 230 -6.85 1.03 -20.04
C SER A 230 -5.61 1.66 -19.41
N ASP A 231 -5.74 2.83 -18.80
CA ASP A 231 -4.64 3.48 -18.07
C ASP A 231 -4.50 2.83 -16.67
N ARG A 232 -3.39 2.13 -16.46
CA ARG A 232 -3.10 1.43 -15.21
C ARG A 232 -2.91 2.36 -14.00
N LYS A 233 -2.68 3.66 -14.21
CA LYS A 233 -2.65 4.66 -13.14
C LYS A 233 -4.04 5.12 -12.73
N GLN A 234 -4.99 5.15 -13.68
CA GLN A 234 -6.37 5.55 -13.42
C GLN A 234 -7.27 4.40 -12.97
N LEU A 235 -7.03 3.17 -13.46
CA LEU A 235 -7.66 1.95 -12.96
C LEU A 235 -6.59 0.95 -12.55
N VAL A 236 -6.31 0.91 -11.25
CA VAL A 236 -5.40 -0.07 -10.63
C VAL A 236 -6.21 -1.29 -10.22
N LEU A 237 -5.78 -2.47 -10.65
CA LEU A 237 -6.35 -3.75 -10.19
C LEU A 237 -5.34 -4.43 -9.27
N LEU A 238 -5.69 -4.56 -8.00
CA LEU A 238 -4.79 -5.04 -6.95
C LEU A 238 -5.07 -6.52 -6.65
N PRO A 239 -4.01 -7.35 -6.47
CA PRO A 239 -4.18 -8.75 -6.10
C PRO A 239 -4.67 -8.89 -4.66
N GLU A 240 -5.20 -10.07 -4.34
CA GLU A 240 -5.60 -10.41 -2.99
C GLU A 240 -4.38 -10.58 -2.06
N MET A 241 -4.53 -10.12 -0.81
CA MET A 241 -3.58 -10.37 0.29
C MET A 241 -4.04 -11.59 1.07
N ASP A 242 -3.48 -12.76 0.77
CA ASP A 242 -3.79 -13.99 1.47
C ASP A 242 -2.83 -14.22 2.64
N ALA A 243 -3.36 -14.22 3.86
CA ALA A 243 -2.58 -14.47 5.06
C ALA A 243 -1.99 -15.89 5.12
N GLY A 244 -2.65 -16.86 4.46
CA GLY A 244 -2.22 -18.25 4.34
C GLY A 244 -1.22 -18.51 3.22
N TYR A 245 -0.70 -17.47 2.56
CA TYR A 245 0.23 -17.64 1.45
C TYR A 245 1.46 -18.46 1.82
N ASP A 246 1.65 -19.57 1.13
CA ASP A 246 2.80 -20.47 1.21
C ASP A 246 3.61 -20.51 -0.10
N GLY A 247 3.78 -19.36 -0.72
CA GLY A 247 4.57 -19.23 -1.94
C GLY A 247 6.08 -19.25 -1.73
N PRO A 248 6.86 -19.22 -2.82
CA PRO A 248 8.30 -19.22 -2.76
C PRO A 248 8.86 -17.93 -2.13
N GLU A 249 10.02 -18.05 -1.51
CA GLU A 249 10.85 -16.91 -1.16
C GLU A 249 11.58 -16.39 -2.41
N ILE A 250 11.88 -15.11 -2.44
CA ILE A 250 12.47 -14.47 -3.61
C ILE A 250 14.00 -14.45 -3.49
N THR A 251 14.65 -15.10 -4.43
CA THR A 251 16.12 -15.15 -4.57
C THR A 251 16.60 -14.19 -5.65
N THR A 252 17.90 -13.92 -5.66
CA THR A 252 18.52 -13.10 -6.72
C THR A 252 18.32 -13.67 -8.12
N LYS A 253 18.10 -14.99 -8.25
CA LYS A 253 17.82 -15.67 -9.54
C LYS A 253 16.41 -15.43 -10.06
N CYS A 254 15.48 -15.04 -9.17
CA CYS A 254 14.08 -14.83 -9.55
C CYS A 254 13.90 -13.68 -10.56
N TRP A 255 14.80 -12.72 -10.58
CA TRP A 255 14.74 -11.61 -11.52
C TRP A 255 14.81 -12.09 -12.98
N ASP A 256 15.77 -12.94 -13.28
CA ASP A 256 15.94 -13.52 -14.64
C ASP A 256 14.78 -14.49 -14.97
N ILE A 257 14.38 -15.36 -14.02
CA ILE A 257 13.32 -16.35 -14.23
C ILE A 257 11.98 -15.69 -14.52
N LEU A 258 11.67 -14.60 -13.81
CA LEU A 258 10.38 -13.90 -13.91
C LEU A 258 10.39 -12.76 -14.94
N HIS A 259 11.56 -12.50 -15.56
CA HIS A 259 11.76 -11.36 -16.46
C HIS A 259 11.32 -10.03 -15.83
N LYS A 260 11.70 -9.82 -14.54
CA LYS A 260 11.41 -8.61 -13.76
C LYS A 260 12.70 -7.95 -13.31
N SER A 261 12.62 -6.63 -13.06
CA SER A 261 13.71 -5.86 -12.47
C SER A 261 13.43 -5.56 -10.99
N PRO A 262 14.47 -5.47 -10.13
CA PRO A 262 14.29 -4.87 -8.80
C PRO A 262 13.64 -3.49 -8.84
N SER A 263 13.88 -2.69 -9.87
CA SER A 263 13.28 -1.37 -10.09
C SER A 263 11.76 -1.38 -10.29
N ASP A 264 11.18 -2.53 -10.66
CA ASP A 264 9.73 -2.68 -10.79
C ASP A 264 9.03 -2.77 -9.41
N MET A 265 9.80 -2.93 -8.33
CA MET A 265 9.25 -3.08 -6.99
C MET A 265 8.97 -1.72 -6.35
N MET A 266 7.86 -1.61 -5.62
CA MET A 266 7.45 -0.38 -4.92
C MET A 266 8.60 0.22 -4.09
N CYS A 267 9.34 -0.59 -3.35
CA CYS A 267 10.42 -0.12 -2.50
C CYS A 267 11.65 0.42 -3.25
N ALA A 268 11.71 0.29 -4.59
CA ALA A 268 12.72 0.94 -5.42
C ALA A 268 12.45 2.45 -5.63
N SER A 269 11.20 2.89 -5.43
CA SER A 269 10.78 4.26 -5.75
C SER A 269 9.96 4.93 -4.66
N SER A 270 9.57 4.22 -3.60
CA SER A 270 8.71 4.78 -2.55
C SER A 270 9.18 4.44 -1.14
N ARG A 271 8.71 5.24 -0.17
CA ARG A 271 8.76 4.99 1.28
C ARG A 271 7.41 5.36 1.89
N MET A 272 7.14 4.84 3.10
CA MET A 272 5.94 5.20 3.85
C MET A 272 6.30 5.69 5.24
N VAL A 273 5.63 6.74 5.70
CA VAL A 273 5.72 7.24 7.08
C VAL A 273 4.50 6.78 7.85
N VAL A 274 4.71 6.23 9.03
CA VAL A 274 3.64 5.79 9.94
C VAL A 274 3.92 6.30 11.35
N LYS A 275 2.85 6.52 12.13
CA LYS A 275 2.95 6.79 13.57
C LYS A 275 2.34 5.64 14.35
N ARG A 276 3.15 4.93 15.11
CA ARG A 276 2.65 3.85 15.97
C ARG A 276 1.90 4.39 17.17
N LYS A 277 0.90 3.68 17.64
CA LYS A 277 0.22 4.04 18.89
C LYS A 277 1.20 4.06 20.05
N GLY A 278 1.22 5.18 20.77
CA GLY A 278 2.13 5.39 21.92
C GLY A 278 3.57 5.75 21.56
N ALA A 279 3.92 5.87 20.28
CA ALA A 279 5.22 6.38 19.87
C ALA A 279 5.25 7.91 19.91
N ASP A 280 6.38 8.45 20.33
CA ASP A 280 6.59 9.92 20.36
C ASP A 280 6.73 10.50 18.96
N ARG A 281 7.34 9.74 18.04
CA ARG A 281 7.64 10.18 16.66
C ARG A 281 7.17 9.15 15.62
N PRO A 282 6.86 9.62 14.40
CA PRO A 282 6.68 8.74 13.25
C PRO A 282 7.98 8.05 12.84
N VAL A 283 7.85 6.93 12.12
CA VAL A 283 8.97 6.16 11.56
C VAL A 283 8.76 5.93 10.06
N VAL A 284 9.86 5.74 9.34
CA VAL A 284 9.87 5.43 7.91
C VAL A 284 9.88 3.93 7.70
N LEU A 285 9.05 3.45 6.77
CA LEU A 285 8.95 2.06 6.33
C LEU A 285 9.25 1.94 4.82
N PRO A 286 9.67 0.77 4.33
CA PRO A 286 10.03 0.60 2.93
C PRO A 286 8.83 0.69 1.96
N CYS A 287 7.61 0.34 2.41
CA CYS A 287 6.42 0.33 1.56
C CYS A 287 5.12 0.32 2.38
N THR A 288 3.98 0.40 1.69
CA THR A 288 2.63 0.41 2.28
C THR A 288 2.16 -0.95 2.79
N LEU A 289 2.84 -2.04 2.45
CA LEU A 289 2.41 -3.41 2.74
C LEU A 289 2.97 -4.00 4.04
N LEU A 290 3.79 -3.25 4.75
CA LEU A 290 4.46 -3.68 5.98
C LEU A 290 4.20 -2.72 7.15
N PRO A 291 2.96 -2.23 7.35
CA PRO A 291 2.70 -1.13 8.27
C PRO A 291 2.96 -1.48 9.74
N TYR A 292 2.94 -2.76 10.09
CA TYR A 292 3.03 -3.20 11.49
C TYR A 292 4.33 -3.90 11.86
N ASP A 293 5.13 -4.30 10.87
CA ASP A 293 6.36 -5.04 11.13
C ASP A 293 7.50 -4.09 11.51
N THR A 294 7.86 -4.11 12.80
CA THR A 294 8.90 -3.24 13.35
C THR A 294 10.30 -3.61 12.85
N ALA A 295 10.51 -4.83 12.36
CA ALA A 295 11.79 -5.22 11.76
C ALA A 295 12.10 -4.43 10.47
N PHE A 296 11.06 -3.83 9.85
CA PHE A 296 11.18 -3.01 8.66
C PHE A 296 11.18 -1.50 8.95
N GLU A 297 11.41 -1.05 10.18
CA GLU A 297 11.60 0.37 10.48
C GLU A 297 12.99 0.85 10.04
N MET A 298 13.03 1.92 9.26
CA MET A 298 14.22 2.46 8.62
C MET A 298 14.77 3.71 9.32
N GLY A 299 14.17 4.13 10.43
CA GLY A 299 14.52 5.34 11.17
C GLY A 299 13.39 6.36 11.23
N GLU A 300 13.65 7.51 11.85
CA GLU A 300 12.68 8.58 12.10
C GLU A 300 12.73 9.71 11.05
N THR A 301 13.65 9.62 10.09
CA THR A 301 13.83 10.61 9.01
C THR A 301 14.07 9.92 7.67
N LEU A 302 13.81 10.60 6.54
CA LEU A 302 14.12 10.07 5.21
C LEU A 302 15.64 9.91 5.01
N THR A 303 16.43 10.75 5.64
CA THR A 303 17.90 10.65 5.62
C THR A 303 18.40 9.38 6.33
N GLU A 304 17.83 9.05 7.49
CA GLU A 304 18.13 7.78 8.19
C GLU A 304 17.69 6.59 7.35
N ALA A 305 16.48 6.64 6.78
CA ALA A 305 15.95 5.57 5.94
C ALA A 305 16.86 5.25 4.72
N ALA A 306 17.45 6.27 4.12
CA ALA A 306 18.38 6.08 3.00
C ALA A 306 19.69 5.38 3.41
N ARG A 307 20.00 5.31 4.70
CA ARG A 307 21.23 4.73 5.26
C ARG A 307 20.96 3.52 6.17
N ALA A 308 19.69 3.09 6.30
CA ALA A 308 19.33 1.96 7.16
C ALA A 308 20.17 0.74 6.77
N ASP A 309 20.82 0.11 7.75
CA ASP A 309 21.72 -1.02 7.54
C ASP A 309 21.56 -2.08 8.64
N GLY A 310 21.85 -3.34 8.27
CA GLY A 310 21.63 -4.49 9.16
C GLY A 310 20.18 -4.98 9.15
N GLY A 311 19.92 -6.16 9.74
CA GLY A 311 18.60 -6.78 9.75
C GLY A 311 17.99 -6.86 8.34
N MET A 312 16.84 -6.27 8.14
CA MET A 312 16.10 -6.27 6.87
C MET A 312 16.69 -5.32 5.80
N PHE A 313 17.82 -4.65 6.07
CA PHE A 313 18.38 -3.63 5.20
C PHE A 313 19.85 -3.89 4.85
N ALA A 314 20.29 -3.28 3.76
CA ALA A 314 21.69 -3.19 3.36
C ALA A 314 21.91 -1.83 2.71
N ILE A 315 22.37 -0.85 3.49
CA ILE A 315 22.60 0.56 3.08
C ILE A 315 21.38 1.11 2.32
N GLY A 316 20.21 1.13 3.00
CA GLY A 316 18.95 1.60 2.43
C GLY A 316 18.23 0.64 1.50
N ALA A 317 18.89 -0.42 1.00
CA ALA A 317 18.23 -1.47 0.23
C ALA A 317 17.41 -2.38 1.14
N VAL A 318 16.27 -2.86 0.64
CA VAL A 318 15.28 -3.69 1.36
C VAL A 318 15.46 -5.15 0.97
N LYS A 319 15.74 -6.01 1.93
CA LYS A 319 15.77 -7.46 1.73
C LYS A 319 14.35 -8.00 1.68
N LEU A 320 14.02 -8.80 0.66
CA LEU A 320 12.65 -9.29 0.43
C LEU A 320 12.28 -10.44 1.39
N CYS A 321 12.39 -10.17 2.69
CA CYS A 321 12.18 -11.13 3.78
C CYS A 321 10.75 -11.08 4.36
N HIS A 322 9.73 -10.94 3.51
CA HIS A 322 8.34 -10.97 3.93
C HIS A 322 7.45 -11.56 2.83
N LYS A 323 6.43 -12.35 3.22
CA LYS A 323 5.50 -12.98 2.27
C LYS A 323 4.81 -11.98 1.33
N ASN A 324 4.52 -10.77 1.79
CA ASN A 324 3.90 -9.72 0.97
C ASN A 324 4.84 -9.24 -0.14
N CYS A 325 6.16 -9.20 0.09
CA CYS A 325 7.13 -8.88 -0.96
C CYS A 325 7.06 -9.90 -2.09
N ALA A 326 6.99 -11.18 -1.76
CA ALA A 326 6.88 -12.25 -2.74
C ALA A 326 5.53 -12.22 -3.47
N LYS A 327 4.43 -12.32 -2.74
CA LYS A 327 3.10 -12.48 -3.32
C LYS A 327 2.61 -11.23 -4.03
N PHE A 328 2.63 -10.07 -3.38
CA PHE A 328 2.02 -8.87 -3.91
C PHE A 328 2.90 -8.20 -4.98
N CYS A 329 4.17 -7.89 -4.63
CA CYS A 329 5.03 -7.14 -5.54
C CYS A 329 5.65 -8.01 -6.63
N VAL A 330 6.36 -9.10 -6.25
CA VAL A 330 7.16 -9.85 -7.22
C VAL A 330 6.28 -10.74 -8.09
N LEU A 331 5.40 -11.53 -7.52
CA LEU A 331 4.56 -12.49 -8.26
C LEU A 331 3.24 -11.86 -8.72
N GLY A 332 2.60 -11.07 -7.89
CA GLY A 332 1.31 -10.46 -8.20
C GLY A 332 1.39 -9.23 -9.11
N GLY A 333 2.58 -8.63 -9.26
CA GLY A 333 2.76 -7.41 -10.07
C GLY A 333 2.00 -6.20 -9.53
N GLY A 334 1.62 -6.22 -8.25
CA GLY A 334 0.93 -5.10 -7.61
C GLY A 334 1.88 -3.94 -7.37
N SER A 335 1.42 -2.73 -7.69
CA SER A 335 2.07 -1.47 -7.32
C SER A 335 1.02 -0.53 -6.79
N CYS A 336 1.35 0.24 -5.73
CA CYS A 336 0.48 1.28 -5.19
C CYS A 336 0.74 2.65 -5.81
N SER A 337 1.80 2.78 -6.61
CA SER A 337 2.21 4.00 -7.31
C SER A 337 1.94 3.93 -8.79
#